data_ba36f8af7e32904f4e4822822d833c18
#
_entry.id   ba36f8af7e32904f4e4822822d833c18
#
_cell.length_a   1.000
_cell.length_b   1.000
_cell.length_c   1.000
_cell.angle_alpha   90.00
_cell.angle_beta   90.00
_cell.angle_gamma   90.00
#
_symmetry.space_group_name_H-M   'P 1'
#
loop_
_entity.id
_entity.type
_entity.pdbx_description
1 polymer ?
#
loop_
_entity_poly.entity_id
_entity_poly.type
_entity_poly.pdbx_seq_one_letter_code
_entity_poly.pdbx_strand_id
1 'polypeptide(L)'
;MLAAPLERPEFPASQNGFSKSDIVIHDDVLSKRDQDEVYDFLNAPGWAFGAYSDPAPNAPRYWYKHFAGYVRDGREAIDAAQFATNLGLAAPPVAKMWATLSSTILSGHKLTRCYANGYPSGCEGGLHQDSMIATHFTCIYYPHAEWHPNFAGETVFFTQDGSDILASIYPKPNRLIVFPGAIPHVARGISRTCPKLRITLMFKTMT
;
A
#
# COMPACT_ATOMS: atom_id res chain seq x y z
N MET A 1 13.12 23.42 -23.68
CA MET A 1 13.45 23.65 -22.26
C MET A 1 13.77 22.30 -21.65
N LEU A 2 15.01 22.08 -21.19
CA LEU A 2 15.33 20.92 -20.37
C LEU A 2 14.62 21.11 -19.03
N ALA A 3 13.88 20.09 -18.58
CA ALA A 3 13.28 20.11 -17.25
C ALA A 3 14.39 20.26 -16.20
N ALA A 4 14.15 21.06 -15.15
CA ALA A 4 15.08 21.14 -14.03
C ALA A 4 15.35 19.72 -13.49
N PRO A 5 16.59 19.42 -13.09
CA PRO A 5 16.90 18.11 -12.51
C PRO A 5 16.00 17.87 -11.30
N LEU A 6 15.40 16.67 -11.23
CA LEU A 6 14.65 16.26 -10.04
C LEU A 6 15.61 16.20 -8.85
N GLU A 7 15.36 17.04 -7.86
CA GLU A 7 16.08 16.96 -6.60
C GLU A 7 15.83 15.61 -5.94
N ARG A 8 16.87 15.01 -5.36
CA ARG A 8 16.68 13.79 -4.57
C ARG A 8 15.84 14.12 -3.33
N PRO A 9 14.80 13.34 -3.04
CA PRO A 9 14.07 13.55 -1.81
C PRO A 9 15.02 13.30 -0.63
N GLU A 10 15.11 14.26 0.29
CA GLU A 10 15.81 14.07 1.55
C GLU A 10 14.89 13.33 2.53
N PHE A 11 15.31 12.14 2.94
CA PHE A 11 14.61 11.38 3.98
C PHE A 11 15.36 11.53 5.31
N PRO A 12 14.67 11.78 6.44
CA PRO A 12 15.30 11.79 7.75
C PRO A 12 16.05 10.48 8.00
N ALA A 13 17.30 10.57 8.41
CA ALA A 13 18.10 9.39 8.71
C ALA A 13 17.52 8.63 9.91
N SER A 14 17.21 7.33 9.72
CA SER A 14 17.09 6.43 10.86
C SER A 14 18.49 6.15 11.39
N GLN A 15 18.66 6.03 12.71
CA GLN A 15 19.97 5.77 13.33
C GLN A 15 20.59 4.43 12.90
N ASN A 16 19.79 3.48 12.43
CA ASN A 16 20.21 2.23 11.82
C ASN A 16 19.51 2.08 10.48
N GLY A 17 20.27 1.99 9.40
CA GLY A 17 19.73 1.79 8.04
C GLY A 17 18.85 0.53 7.97
N PHE A 18 17.82 0.58 7.15
CA PHE A 18 16.96 -0.58 6.87
C PHE A 18 17.67 -1.60 5.99
N SER A 19 17.27 -2.85 6.13
CA SER A 19 17.75 -3.98 5.35
C SER A 19 16.58 -4.69 4.64
N LYS A 20 16.89 -5.55 3.69
CA LYS A 20 15.88 -6.36 3.00
C LYS A 20 15.07 -7.24 3.98
N SER A 21 15.66 -7.66 5.10
CA SER A 21 14.98 -8.48 6.12
C SER A 21 13.88 -7.74 6.88
N ASP A 22 13.86 -6.41 6.82
CA ASP A 22 12.78 -5.61 7.42
C ASP A 22 11.50 -5.61 6.57
N ILE A 23 11.57 -6.19 5.36
CA ILE A 23 10.44 -6.35 4.45
C ILE A 23 10.00 -7.80 4.48
N VAL A 24 8.95 -8.10 5.24
CA VAL A 24 8.43 -9.46 5.40
C VAL A 24 7.40 -9.75 4.31
N ILE A 25 7.54 -10.89 3.64
CA ILE A 25 6.67 -11.31 2.54
C ILE A 25 5.93 -12.57 2.94
N HIS A 26 4.62 -12.55 2.79
CA HIS A 26 3.74 -13.70 2.97
C HIS A 26 2.98 -13.96 1.68
N ASP A 27 3.12 -15.17 1.13
CA ASP A 27 2.36 -15.60 -0.05
C ASP A 27 1.15 -16.43 0.37
N ASP A 28 0.13 -16.46 -0.49
CA ASP A 28 -1.06 -17.30 -0.33
C ASP A 28 -1.79 -17.09 1.01
N VAL A 29 -1.93 -15.81 1.43
CA VAL A 29 -2.44 -15.43 2.75
C VAL A 29 -3.95 -15.64 2.94
N LEU A 30 -4.70 -15.78 1.85
CA LEU A 30 -6.13 -16.08 1.86
C LEU A 30 -6.45 -17.37 1.13
N SER A 31 -7.57 -17.99 1.47
CA SER A 31 -8.17 -19.00 0.60
C SER A 31 -8.52 -18.40 -0.77
N LYS A 32 -8.57 -19.23 -1.82
CA LYS A 32 -8.95 -18.76 -3.16
C LYS A 32 -10.30 -18.03 -3.15
N ARG A 33 -11.27 -18.57 -2.42
CA ARG A 33 -12.60 -17.97 -2.26
C ARG A 33 -12.52 -16.57 -1.64
N ASP A 34 -11.79 -16.42 -0.53
CA ASP A 34 -11.69 -15.14 0.16
C ASP A 34 -10.89 -14.12 -0.67
N GLN A 35 -9.86 -14.57 -1.41
CA GLN A 35 -9.16 -13.74 -2.39
C GLN A 35 -10.12 -13.20 -3.46
N ASP A 36 -10.96 -14.07 -4.04
CA ASP A 36 -11.92 -13.67 -5.05
C ASP A 36 -12.96 -12.70 -4.49
N GLU A 37 -13.51 -12.95 -3.30
CA GLU A 37 -14.44 -12.03 -2.62
C GLU A 37 -13.81 -10.64 -2.41
N VAL A 38 -12.56 -10.57 -1.98
CA VAL A 38 -11.83 -9.29 -1.82
C VAL A 38 -11.56 -8.63 -3.16
N TYR A 39 -11.11 -9.39 -4.16
CA TYR A 39 -10.83 -8.84 -5.49
C TYR A 39 -12.08 -8.27 -6.15
N ASP A 40 -13.19 -9.00 -6.16
CA ASP A 40 -14.45 -8.57 -6.76
C ASP A 40 -14.98 -7.29 -6.08
N PHE A 41 -14.92 -7.23 -4.75
CA PHE A 41 -15.27 -6.03 -4.00
C PHE A 41 -14.39 -4.82 -4.36
N LEU A 42 -13.08 -5.02 -4.46
CA LEU A 42 -12.15 -3.94 -4.80
C LEU A 42 -12.29 -3.51 -6.26
N ASN A 43 -12.54 -4.45 -7.18
CA ASN A 43 -12.69 -4.19 -8.62
C ASN A 43 -14.04 -3.53 -8.98
N ALA A 44 -15.03 -3.56 -8.08
CA ALA A 44 -16.32 -2.90 -8.27
C ALA A 44 -16.17 -1.36 -8.43
N PRO A 45 -17.16 -0.65 -8.97
CA PRO A 45 -17.19 0.81 -9.05
C PRO A 45 -17.03 1.52 -7.68
N GLY A 46 -16.87 2.85 -7.70
CA GLY A 46 -16.75 3.66 -6.48
C GLY A 46 -15.31 4.13 -6.19
N TRP A 47 -14.45 4.11 -7.18
CA TRP A 47 -13.13 4.71 -7.12
C TRP A 47 -13.20 6.23 -7.23
N ALA A 48 -12.49 6.95 -6.36
CA ALA A 48 -12.24 8.38 -6.47
C ALA A 48 -10.84 8.63 -7.02
N PHE A 49 -10.65 9.72 -7.77
CA PHE A 49 -9.36 10.13 -8.30
C PHE A 49 -8.78 11.29 -7.49
N GLY A 50 -7.44 11.33 -7.37
CA GLY A 50 -6.74 12.45 -6.77
C GLY A 50 -5.86 12.08 -5.56
N ALA A 51 -5.81 10.81 -5.15
CA ALA A 51 -4.84 10.39 -4.14
C ALA A 51 -3.40 10.61 -4.64
N TYR A 52 -2.50 10.82 -3.70
CA TYR A 52 -1.07 11.03 -3.96
C TYR A 52 -0.23 10.45 -2.82
N SER A 53 0.99 10.08 -3.13
CA SER A 53 1.98 9.63 -2.13
C SER A 53 2.80 10.79 -1.59
N ASP A 54 3.06 11.79 -2.43
CA ASP A 54 3.81 13.00 -2.11
C ASP A 54 2.88 14.23 -2.27
N PRO A 55 2.86 15.19 -1.32
CA PRO A 55 2.04 16.39 -1.41
C PRO A 55 2.53 17.41 -2.45
N ALA A 56 3.69 17.19 -3.08
CA ALA A 56 4.22 18.10 -4.09
C ALA A 56 3.18 18.39 -5.20
N PRO A 57 3.11 19.65 -5.72
CA PRO A 57 2.08 20.05 -6.69
C PRO A 57 2.03 19.19 -7.95
N ASN A 58 3.18 18.68 -8.40
CA ASN A 58 3.33 17.85 -9.59
C ASN A 58 3.41 16.36 -9.29
N ALA A 59 3.14 15.94 -8.04
CA ALA A 59 3.16 14.54 -7.67
C ALA A 59 2.13 13.73 -8.48
N PRO A 60 2.46 12.50 -8.89
CA PRO A 60 1.53 11.63 -9.56
C PRO A 60 0.24 11.43 -8.77
N ARG A 61 -0.90 11.46 -9.46
CA ARG A 61 -2.22 11.22 -8.89
C ARG A 61 -2.74 9.88 -9.36
N TYR A 62 -3.47 9.18 -8.45
CA TYR A 62 -4.01 7.87 -8.74
C TYR A 62 -5.39 7.70 -8.10
N TRP A 63 -6.04 6.58 -8.43
CA TRP A 63 -7.36 6.23 -7.91
C TRP A 63 -7.26 5.62 -6.51
N TYR A 64 -8.28 5.85 -5.70
CA TYR A 64 -8.35 5.28 -4.34
C TYR A 64 -9.77 4.95 -3.92
N LYS A 65 -9.90 4.05 -2.96
CA LYS A 65 -11.10 3.80 -2.15
C LYS A 65 -10.68 3.86 -0.69
N HIS A 66 -11.34 4.68 0.10
CA HIS A 66 -11.11 4.75 1.54
C HIS A 66 -12.18 3.94 2.26
N PHE A 67 -11.80 3.09 3.22
CA PHE A 67 -12.72 2.22 3.94
C PHE A 67 -12.86 2.60 5.41
N ALA A 68 -11.76 2.89 6.10
CA ALA A 68 -11.78 3.23 7.52
C ALA A 68 -10.48 3.91 7.98
N GLY A 69 -10.52 4.60 9.12
CA GLY A 69 -9.40 5.28 9.75
C GLY A 69 -9.26 6.74 9.34
N TYR A 70 -8.12 7.33 9.68
CA TYR A 70 -7.87 8.75 9.40
C TYR A 70 -7.77 9.01 7.89
N VAL A 71 -8.24 10.17 7.46
CA VAL A 71 -8.01 10.71 6.13
C VAL A 71 -6.81 11.66 6.20
N ARG A 72 -6.04 11.76 5.11
CA ARG A 72 -4.74 12.45 5.08
C ARG A 72 -4.79 13.95 5.45
N ASP A 73 -5.95 14.56 5.40
CA ASP A 73 -6.17 15.99 5.66
C ASP A 73 -6.37 16.31 7.17
N GLY A 74 -5.98 15.41 8.06
CA GLY A 74 -6.01 15.65 9.53
C GLY A 74 -7.40 15.55 10.16
N ARG A 75 -8.38 15.01 9.45
CA ARG A 75 -9.71 14.79 9.98
C ARG A 75 -9.85 13.39 10.57
N GLU A 76 -9.94 13.37 11.88
CA GLU A 76 -10.42 12.31 12.78
C GLU A 76 -9.54 11.06 12.94
N ALA A 77 -8.87 10.99 14.10
CA ALA A 77 -8.52 9.72 14.70
C ALA A 77 -9.84 9.02 15.12
N ILE A 78 -10.30 8.05 14.35
CA ILE A 78 -11.46 7.25 14.70
C ILE A 78 -11.03 6.26 15.79
N ASP A 79 -11.81 6.18 16.87
CA ASP A 79 -11.65 5.18 17.92
C ASP A 79 -11.54 3.76 17.32
N ALA A 80 -10.66 2.92 17.86
CA ALA A 80 -10.41 1.57 17.34
C ALA A 80 -11.68 0.70 17.30
N ALA A 81 -12.61 0.86 18.26
CA ALA A 81 -13.88 0.16 18.25
C ALA A 81 -14.79 0.66 17.12
N GLN A 82 -14.85 1.96 16.91
CA GLN A 82 -15.54 2.59 15.79
C GLN A 82 -14.91 2.18 14.45
N PHE A 83 -13.59 2.01 14.43
CA PHE A 83 -12.84 1.60 13.24
C PHE A 83 -13.28 0.23 12.73
N ALA A 84 -13.36 -0.78 13.61
CA ALA A 84 -13.78 -2.13 13.24
C ALA A 84 -15.23 -2.13 12.70
N THR A 85 -16.12 -1.39 13.33
CA THR A 85 -17.50 -1.22 12.88
C THR A 85 -17.56 -0.55 11.51
N ASN A 86 -16.84 0.54 11.31
CA ASN A 86 -16.82 1.27 10.04
C ASN A 86 -16.25 0.42 8.91
N LEU A 87 -15.17 -0.33 9.17
CA LEU A 87 -14.62 -1.24 8.18
C LEU A 87 -15.60 -2.35 7.81
N GLY A 88 -16.29 -2.93 8.80
CA GLY A 88 -17.31 -3.95 8.58
C GLY A 88 -18.47 -3.47 7.72
N LEU A 89 -18.92 -2.23 7.92
CA LEU A 89 -19.99 -1.61 7.13
C LEU A 89 -19.54 -1.20 5.72
N ALA A 90 -18.36 -0.60 5.61
CA ALA A 90 -17.85 -0.05 4.34
C ALA A 90 -17.28 -1.13 3.43
N ALA A 91 -16.65 -2.16 3.97
CA ALA A 91 -15.89 -3.16 3.22
C ALA A 91 -15.91 -4.54 3.89
N PRO A 92 -17.06 -5.24 3.92
CA PRO A 92 -17.19 -6.53 4.62
C PRO A 92 -16.13 -7.59 4.25
N PRO A 93 -15.79 -7.83 2.97
CA PRO A 93 -14.73 -8.79 2.62
C PRO A 93 -13.36 -8.39 3.16
N VAL A 94 -13.05 -7.08 3.19
CA VAL A 94 -11.80 -6.55 3.73
C VAL A 94 -11.76 -6.67 5.25
N ALA A 95 -12.89 -6.45 5.93
CA ALA A 95 -13.01 -6.64 7.37
C ALA A 95 -12.79 -8.13 7.77
N LYS A 96 -13.36 -9.06 7.01
CA LYS A 96 -13.12 -10.50 7.17
C LYS A 96 -11.64 -10.86 6.98
N MET A 97 -11.02 -10.32 5.93
CA MET A 97 -9.58 -10.49 5.69
C MET A 97 -8.77 -9.96 6.88
N TRP A 98 -9.06 -8.74 7.34
CA TRP A 98 -8.37 -8.17 8.50
C TRP A 98 -8.51 -9.05 9.75
N ALA A 99 -9.70 -9.58 10.05
CA ALA A 99 -9.91 -10.48 11.18
C ALA A 99 -9.03 -11.73 11.09
N THR A 100 -8.86 -12.30 9.89
CA THR A 100 -7.96 -13.43 9.65
C THR A 100 -6.50 -13.03 9.88
N LEU A 101 -6.05 -11.92 9.27
CA LEU A 101 -4.65 -11.49 9.37
C LEU A 101 -4.27 -11.08 10.79
N SER A 102 -5.12 -10.37 11.52
CA SER A 102 -4.86 -9.91 12.88
C SER A 102 -4.84 -11.04 13.92
N SER A 103 -5.48 -12.16 13.62
CA SER A 103 -5.40 -13.37 14.45
C SER A 103 -4.20 -14.29 14.12
N THR A 104 -3.48 -14.01 13.03
CA THR A 104 -2.39 -14.85 12.53
C THR A 104 -1.12 -14.03 12.27
N ILE A 105 -0.88 -13.66 11.01
CA ILE A 105 0.33 -12.98 10.52
C ILE A 105 0.56 -11.62 11.19
N LEU A 106 -0.52 -10.87 11.44
CA LEU A 106 -0.48 -9.53 12.04
C LEU A 106 -0.93 -9.53 13.51
N SER A 107 -0.69 -10.65 14.23
CA SER A 107 -0.97 -10.71 15.65
C SER A 107 -0.20 -9.62 16.41
N GLY A 108 -0.88 -8.88 17.29
CA GLY A 108 -0.33 -7.72 18.00
C GLY A 108 -0.41 -6.38 17.23
N HIS A 109 -0.71 -6.38 15.94
CA HIS A 109 -0.92 -5.16 15.19
C HIS A 109 -2.33 -4.57 15.42
N LYS A 110 -2.39 -3.27 15.62
CA LYS A 110 -3.65 -2.51 15.68
C LYS A 110 -3.81 -1.74 14.38
N LEU A 111 -4.96 -1.88 13.73
CA LEU A 111 -5.27 -1.19 12.48
C LEU A 111 -5.56 0.29 12.74
N THR A 112 -4.95 1.19 11.97
CA THR A 112 -5.12 2.64 12.09
C THR A 112 -5.75 3.26 10.85
N ARG A 113 -5.59 2.61 9.67
CA ARG A 113 -6.20 3.05 8.42
C ARG A 113 -6.31 1.88 7.44
N CYS A 114 -7.40 1.85 6.67
CA CYS A 114 -7.60 0.88 5.60
C CYS A 114 -8.13 1.58 4.34
N TYR A 115 -7.50 1.31 3.20
CA TYR A 115 -7.84 1.89 1.91
C TYR A 115 -7.26 1.06 0.76
N ALA A 116 -7.74 1.28 -0.45
CA ALA A 116 -7.14 0.69 -1.65
C ALA A 116 -6.64 1.79 -2.60
N ASN A 117 -5.54 1.50 -3.28
CA ASN A 117 -5.01 2.30 -4.37
C ASN A 117 -5.20 1.58 -5.70
N GLY A 118 -5.50 2.34 -6.75
CA GLY A 118 -5.68 1.86 -8.11
C GLY A 118 -4.83 2.64 -9.09
N TYR A 119 -3.95 1.96 -9.81
CA TYR A 119 -3.05 2.54 -10.80
C TYR A 119 -3.41 2.00 -12.19
N PRO A 120 -3.91 2.82 -13.12
CA PRO A 120 -4.06 2.42 -14.51
C PRO A 120 -2.70 2.40 -15.23
N SER A 121 -2.70 1.86 -16.43
CA SER A 121 -1.54 1.88 -17.34
C SER A 121 -0.94 3.29 -17.46
N GLY A 122 0.37 3.38 -17.33
CA GLY A 122 1.13 4.65 -17.35
C GLY A 122 1.05 5.49 -16.08
N CYS A 123 0.39 5.01 -15.04
CA CYS A 123 0.32 5.69 -13.73
C CYS A 123 1.28 5.04 -12.73
N GLU A 124 1.87 5.86 -11.87
CA GLU A 124 2.79 5.43 -10.81
C GLU A 124 2.57 6.23 -9.52
N GLY A 125 3.19 5.80 -8.44
CA GLY A 125 3.27 6.56 -7.19
C GLY A 125 4.51 7.45 -7.13
N GLY A 126 4.55 8.38 -6.18
CA GLY A 126 5.77 9.10 -5.79
C GLY A 126 6.58 8.29 -4.76
N LEU A 127 7.91 8.48 -4.75
CA LEU A 127 8.77 7.96 -3.70
C LEU A 127 8.45 8.67 -2.38
N HIS A 128 8.19 7.91 -1.30
CA HIS A 128 7.76 8.45 -0.02
C HIS A 128 8.04 7.49 1.13
N GLN A 129 7.88 8.00 2.34
CA GLN A 129 7.76 7.26 3.59
C GLN A 129 6.35 7.42 4.13
N ASP A 130 5.81 6.39 4.76
CA ASP A 130 4.45 6.43 5.29
C ASP A 130 4.36 7.01 6.72
N SER A 131 5.39 6.74 7.53
CA SER A 131 5.48 7.22 8.91
C SER A 131 6.90 7.10 9.42
N MET A 132 7.33 8.07 10.24
CA MET A 132 8.63 8.03 10.92
C MET A 132 8.56 7.41 12.32
N ILE A 133 7.38 6.98 12.76
CA ILE A 133 7.17 6.36 14.07
C ILE A 133 7.57 4.89 13.99
N ALA A 134 8.50 4.46 14.85
CA ALA A 134 9.09 3.11 14.79
C ALA A 134 8.08 1.96 14.96
N THR A 135 6.97 2.21 15.66
CA THR A 135 5.90 1.22 15.86
C THR A 135 4.87 1.20 14.74
N HIS A 136 5.02 2.05 13.70
CA HIS A 136 4.10 2.10 12.58
C HIS A 136 4.56 1.22 11.42
N PHE A 137 3.64 0.41 10.93
CA PHE A 137 3.86 -0.51 9.82
C PHE A 137 2.89 -0.25 8.68
N THR A 138 3.34 -0.56 7.48
CA THR A 138 2.53 -0.63 6.28
C THR A 138 2.42 -2.08 5.83
N CYS A 139 1.20 -2.51 5.56
CA CYS A 139 0.91 -3.80 4.97
C CYS A 139 0.26 -3.57 3.60
N ILE A 140 0.82 -4.18 2.56
CA ILE A 140 0.30 -4.10 1.17
C ILE A 140 -0.11 -5.49 0.72
N TYR A 141 -1.38 -5.65 0.37
CA TYR A 141 -1.91 -6.87 -0.20
C TYR A 141 -2.20 -6.70 -1.70
N TYR A 142 -1.84 -7.68 -2.50
CA TYR A 142 -2.08 -7.74 -3.93
C TYR A 142 -3.25 -8.68 -4.23
N PRO A 143 -4.47 -8.15 -4.50
CA PRO A 143 -5.71 -8.93 -4.55
C PRO A 143 -5.93 -9.67 -5.86
N HIS A 144 -5.20 -9.35 -6.93
CA HIS A 144 -5.43 -9.89 -8.27
C HIS A 144 -5.46 -11.42 -8.29
N ALA A 145 -6.30 -12.02 -9.16
CA ALA A 145 -6.29 -13.46 -9.39
C ALA A 145 -5.05 -13.90 -10.19
N GLU A 146 -4.56 -13.01 -11.06
CA GLU A 146 -3.35 -13.19 -11.85
C GLU A 146 -2.66 -11.86 -12.13
N TRP A 147 -1.34 -11.87 -12.28
CA TRP A 147 -0.54 -10.73 -12.69
C TRP A 147 0.58 -11.20 -13.61
N HIS A 148 0.60 -10.67 -14.83
CA HIS A 148 1.61 -11.08 -15.80
C HIS A 148 2.91 -10.29 -15.60
N PRO A 149 4.12 -10.91 -15.70
CA PRO A 149 5.40 -10.21 -15.50
C PRO A 149 5.59 -8.96 -16.37
N ASN A 150 5.07 -8.96 -17.61
CA ASN A 150 5.15 -7.80 -18.51
C ASN A 150 4.23 -6.64 -18.10
N PHE A 151 3.40 -6.80 -17.07
CA PHE A 151 2.54 -5.71 -16.57
C PHE A 151 3.31 -4.74 -15.69
N ALA A 152 4.52 -5.10 -15.22
CA ALA A 152 5.31 -4.30 -14.28
C ALA A 152 4.54 -3.97 -12.98
N GLY A 153 4.75 -2.80 -12.39
CA GLY A 153 3.99 -2.36 -11.22
C GLY A 153 4.54 -2.89 -9.90
N GLU A 154 5.82 -3.21 -9.83
CA GLU A 154 6.52 -3.61 -8.62
C GLU A 154 6.41 -2.53 -7.54
N THR A 155 6.37 -2.94 -6.27
CA THR A 155 6.67 -2.03 -5.16
C THR A 155 8.17 -2.08 -4.92
N VAL A 156 8.83 -0.93 -5.11
CA VAL A 156 10.28 -0.81 -4.96
C VAL A 156 10.60 -0.08 -3.67
N PHE A 157 11.49 -0.65 -2.90
CA PHE A 157 12.02 -0.12 -1.65
C PHE A 157 13.44 0.38 -1.87
N PHE A 158 13.77 1.48 -1.22
CA PHE A 158 15.06 2.12 -1.35
C PHE A 158 15.82 2.12 -0.03
N THR A 159 17.15 2.26 -0.13
CA THR A 159 17.97 2.63 1.02
C THR A 159 17.48 3.94 1.65
N GLN A 160 17.80 4.17 2.92
CA GLN A 160 17.29 5.32 3.67
C GLN A 160 17.59 6.67 2.99
N ASP A 161 18.72 6.77 2.31
CA ASP A 161 19.15 7.96 1.55
C ASP A 161 18.60 8.00 0.11
N GLY A 162 17.82 7.00 -0.29
CA GLY A 162 17.27 6.89 -1.64
C GLY A 162 18.29 6.64 -2.74
N SER A 163 19.54 6.29 -2.40
CA SER A 163 20.65 6.19 -3.37
C SER A 163 20.65 4.86 -4.13
N ASP A 164 20.05 3.79 -3.55
CA ASP A 164 20.03 2.46 -4.15
C ASP A 164 18.73 1.73 -3.84
N ILE A 165 18.45 0.68 -4.61
CA ILE A 165 17.30 -0.22 -4.43
C ILE A 165 17.64 -1.26 -3.36
N LEU A 166 16.88 -1.24 -2.27
CA LEU A 166 16.94 -2.23 -1.21
C LEU A 166 16.22 -3.54 -1.61
N ALA A 167 15.05 -3.41 -2.21
CA ALA A 167 14.27 -4.54 -2.74
C ALA A 167 13.27 -4.09 -3.80
N SER A 168 12.93 -4.99 -4.72
CA SER A 168 11.84 -4.84 -5.68
C SER A 168 10.88 -6.02 -5.53
N ILE A 169 9.62 -5.75 -5.19
CA ILE A 169 8.64 -6.79 -4.87
C ILE A 169 7.60 -6.86 -5.98
N TYR A 170 7.61 -8.01 -6.68
CA TYR A 170 6.61 -8.33 -7.69
C TYR A 170 5.21 -8.44 -7.08
N PRO A 171 4.17 -7.83 -7.69
CA PRO A 171 2.80 -7.88 -7.20
C PRO A 171 2.15 -9.25 -7.45
N LYS A 172 2.74 -10.30 -6.87
CA LYS A 172 2.24 -11.66 -6.96
C LYS A 172 0.83 -11.74 -6.36
N PRO A 173 -0.12 -12.37 -7.05
CA PRO A 173 -1.47 -12.59 -6.51
C PRO A 173 -1.45 -13.21 -5.12
N ASN A 174 -2.36 -12.76 -4.25
CA ASN A 174 -2.52 -13.24 -2.88
C ASN A 174 -1.27 -13.09 -1.98
N ARG A 175 -0.41 -12.12 -2.31
CA ARG A 175 0.78 -11.75 -1.52
C ARG A 175 0.45 -10.59 -0.59
N LEU A 176 0.91 -10.70 0.65
CA LEU A 176 0.98 -9.62 1.63
C LEU A 176 2.44 -9.28 1.90
N ILE A 177 2.79 -7.99 1.88
CA ILE A 177 4.08 -7.50 2.35
C ILE A 177 3.86 -6.62 3.57
N VAL A 178 4.72 -6.76 4.58
CA VAL A 178 4.68 -6.02 5.85
C VAL A 178 6.03 -5.37 6.07
N PHE A 179 6.07 -4.07 6.33
CA PHE A 179 7.31 -3.33 6.51
C PHE A 179 7.13 -2.10 7.41
N PRO A 180 8.18 -1.63 8.10
CA PRO A 180 8.17 -0.36 8.82
C PRO A 180 7.79 0.81 7.90
N GLY A 181 6.88 1.66 8.35
CA GLY A 181 6.39 2.80 7.57
C GLY A 181 7.48 3.81 7.17
N ALA A 182 8.62 3.75 7.83
CA ALA A 182 9.78 4.63 7.57
C ALA A 182 10.70 4.15 6.42
N ILE A 183 10.46 2.98 5.83
CA ILE A 183 11.24 2.55 4.65
C ILE A 183 10.78 3.33 3.42
N PRO A 184 11.69 4.06 2.73
CA PRO A 184 11.36 4.73 1.49
C PRO A 184 10.90 3.75 0.42
N HIS A 185 9.75 3.99 -0.19
CA HIS A 185 9.19 3.08 -1.18
C HIS A 185 8.33 3.77 -2.23
N VAL A 186 8.10 3.09 -3.34
CA VAL A 186 7.30 3.61 -4.46
C VAL A 186 6.55 2.47 -5.17
N ALA A 187 5.34 2.73 -5.63
CA ALA A 187 4.66 1.90 -6.62
C ALA A 187 5.15 2.31 -8.01
N ARG A 188 5.87 1.44 -8.70
CA ARG A 188 6.37 1.69 -10.06
C ARG A 188 5.25 1.66 -11.09
N GLY A 189 5.51 2.34 -12.19
CA GLY A 189 4.57 2.50 -13.29
C GLY A 189 4.10 1.18 -13.89
N ILE A 190 2.84 1.18 -14.29
CA ILE A 190 2.20 0.02 -14.92
C ILE A 190 2.49 0.07 -16.42
N SER A 191 2.91 -1.06 -16.98
CA SER A 191 3.13 -1.20 -18.41
C SER A 191 1.89 -0.78 -19.22
N ARG A 192 2.13 -0.14 -20.37
CA ARG A 192 1.05 0.23 -21.31
C ARG A 192 0.33 -0.98 -21.89
N THR A 193 0.92 -2.16 -21.79
CA THR A 193 0.31 -3.42 -22.24
C THR A 193 -0.61 -4.04 -21.18
N CYS A 194 -0.64 -3.52 -19.95
CA CYS A 194 -1.52 -4.01 -18.91
C CYS A 194 -2.95 -3.48 -19.11
N PRO A 195 -3.94 -4.35 -19.32
CA PRO A 195 -5.33 -3.93 -19.52
C PRO A 195 -6.08 -3.76 -18.19
N LYS A 196 -5.42 -3.99 -17.05
CA LYS A 196 -6.05 -4.03 -15.72
C LYS A 196 -5.66 -2.82 -14.90
N LEU A 197 -6.54 -2.40 -14.01
CA LEU A 197 -6.19 -1.51 -12.91
C LEU A 197 -5.31 -2.29 -11.93
N ARG A 198 -4.09 -1.81 -11.63
CA ARG A 198 -3.28 -2.38 -10.55
C ARG A 198 -3.87 -1.96 -9.21
N ILE A 199 -4.47 -2.88 -8.52
CA ILE A 199 -5.07 -2.66 -7.21
C ILE A 199 -4.11 -3.13 -6.12
N THR A 200 -3.94 -2.31 -5.08
CA THR A 200 -3.33 -2.70 -3.82
C THR A 200 -4.26 -2.35 -2.68
N LEU A 201 -4.43 -3.28 -1.74
CA LEU A 201 -5.15 -3.04 -0.49
C LEU A 201 -4.14 -2.74 0.61
N MET A 202 -4.34 -1.62 1.29
CA MET A 202 -3.41 -1.07 2.27
C MET A 202 -4.00 -1.19 3.67
N PHE A 203 -3.22 -1.76 4.59
CA PHE A 203 -3.47 -1.67 6.03
C PHE A 203 -2.33 -0.89 6.67
N LYS A 204 -2.63 0.25 7.28
CA LYS A 204 -1.71 0.97 8.15
C LYS A 204 -1.94 0.49 9.56
N THR A 205 -0.88 0.08 10.22
CA THR A 205 -0.96 -0.54 11.54
C THR A 205 0.07 0.03 12.50
N MET A 206 -0.13 -0.24 13.79
CA MET A 206 0.84 0.04 14.85
C MET A 206 0.95 -1.17 15.79
N THR A 207 2.12 -1.38 16.37
CA THR A 207 2.39 -2.39 17.43
C THR A 207 2.63 -1.75 18.76
#